data_b45b2cff5fefcc31ca9f5df8cade4910
#
_entry.id   b45b2cff5fefcc31ca9f5df8cade4910
#
_cell.length_a   1.000
_cell.length_b   1.000
_cell.length_c   1.000
_cell.angle_alpha   90.00
_cell.angle_beta   90.00
_cell.angle_gamma   90.00
#
_symmetry.space_group_name_H-M   'P 1'
#
loop_
_entity.id
_entity.type
_entity.pdbx_description
1 polymer ?
#
loop_
_entity_poly.entity_id
_entity_poly.type
_entity_poly.pdbx_seq_one_letter_code
_entity_poly.pdbx_strand_id
1 'polypeptide(L)'
;MNKQLLLKLHRWISLVFALPLLVIIVTGLILSFEPMAQVAAVKPQCVDPARVIALIKQHDPDGKARGLSIDASTQHLTLQGTPGAEVDITTGAAVEKPAMASVFLWARRTHEHLIGIPGLTLISTIAMVSIMIIGILMGLPRLRNTLSGWHKGTAWFTLPLILLSPLTGLCLELGLTFAGSAPPTAAKRISLPDAVSIVSRDHDLSAVNSIGNRGGRMMARIIEDDELRAYAVTSDGLSALPRNWPRLLHEGNWSLIGSAANVLISIALFALLITGVLIWAQRRLRRPNRARTVPAKPVVASSMPS
;
A
#
# COMPACT_ATOMS: atom_id res chain seq x y z
N MET A 1 23.80 13.91 -20.44
CA MET A 1 22.39 13.96 -20.89
C MET A 1 21.85 15.37 -20.73
N ASN A 2 21.09 15.90 -21.73
CA ASN A 2 20.64 17.29 -21.73
C ASN A 2 19.59 17.52 -20.62
N LYS A 3 19.89 18.46 -19.69
CA LYS A 3 19.01 18.77 -18.55
C LYS A 3 17.60 19.22 -18.98
N GLN A 4 17.48 19.85 -20.14
CA GLN A 4 16.17 20.27 -20.68
C GLN A 4 15.32 19.04 -21.08
N LEU A 5 15.95 18.00 -21.66
CA LEU A 5 15.28 16.75 -21.99
C LEU A 5 14.79 16.03 -20.74
N LEU A 6 15.64 15.94 -19.70
CA LEU A 6 15.25 15.35 -18.41
C LEU A 6 14.05 16.05 -17.78
N LEU A 7 14.04 17.39 -17.76
CA LEU A 7 12.91 18.18 -17.28
C LEU A 7 11.63 17.93 -18.10
N LYS A 8 11.78 17.79 -19.43
CA LYS A 8 10.64 17.50 -20.32
C LYS A 8 10.08 16.11 -20.03
N LEU A 9 10.92 15.10 -19.94
CA LEU A 9 10.52 13.71 -19.63
C LEU A 9 9.87 13.61 -18.24
N HIS A 10 10.53 14.12 -17.20
CA HIS A 10 9.99 14.16 -15.85
C HIS A 10 8.58 14.76 -15.82
N ARG A 11 8.40 15.91 -16.45
CA ARG A 11 7.10 16.60 -16.51
C ARG A 11 6.04 15.77 -17.23
N TRP A 12 6.37 15.23 -18.41
CA TRP A 12 5.37 14.50 -19.21
C TRP A 12 4.96 13.19 -18.57
N ILE A 13 5.93 12.43 -18.05
CA ILE A 13 5.62 11.18 -17.32
C ILE A 13 4.76 11.50 -16.08
N SER A 14 5.16 12.52 -15.30
CA SER A 14 4.39 12.93 -14.12
C SER A 14 2.95 13.36 -14.44
N LEU A 15 2.72 14.05 -15.56
CA LEU A 15 1.38 14.50 -15.95
C LEU A 15 0.51 13.37 -16.47
N VAL A 16 1.07 12.50 -17.31
CA VAL A 16 0.35 11.34 -17.88
C VAL A 16 -0.09 10.40 -16.76
N PHE A 17 0.78 10.18 -15.78
CA PHE A 17 0.50 9.27 -14.67
C PHE A 17 -0.03 10.00 -13.42
N ALA A 18 -0.32 11.30 -13.48
CA ALA A 18 -0.77 12.05 -12.30
C ALA A 18 -1.99 11.44 -11.61
N LEU A 19 -3.01 11.05 -12.37
CA LEU A 19 -4.24 10.47 -11.82
C LEU A 19 -4.02 9.04 -11.27
N PRO A 20 -3.43 8.09 -12.02
CA PRO A 20 -3.06 6.80 -11.46
C PRO A 20 -2.20 6.89 -10.20
N LEU A 21 -1.17 7.72 -10.22
CA LEU A 21 -0.30 7.92 -9.06
C LEU A 21 -1.04 8.56 -7.88
N LEU A 22 -1.97 9.48 -8.13
CA LEU A 22 -2.79 10.06 -7.07
C LEU A 22 -3.60 8.96 -6.34
N VAL A 23 -4.23 8.07 -7.11
CA VAL A 23 -5.02 6.97 -6.54
C VAL A 23 -4.13 6.02 -5.73
N ILE A 24 -2.98 5.60 -6.28
CA ILE A 24 -2.03 4.72 -5.58
C ILE A 24 -1.51 5.38 -4.30
N ILE A 25 -1.11 6.66 -4.35
CA ILE A 25 -0.54 7.36 -3.19
C ILE A 25 -1.61 7.57 -2.11
N VAL A 26 -2.83 7.98 -2.47
CA VAL A 26 -3.90 8.19 -1.49
C VAL A 26 -4.33 6.87 -0.84
N THR A 27 -4.51 5.82 -1.62
CA THR A 27 -4.83 4.50 -1.08
C THR A 27 -3.68 3.93 -0.25
N GLY A 28 -2.44 4.12 -0.67
CA GLY A 28 -1.25 3.77 0.10
C GLY A 28 -1.16 4.54 1.43
N LEU A 29 -1.52 5.83 1.44
CA LEU A 29 -1.60 6.63 2.66
C LEU A 29 -2.66 6.07 3.63
N ILE A 30 -3.84 5.70 3.13
CA ILE A 30 -4.86 5.04 3.97
C ILE A 30 -4.32 3.74 4.55
N LEU A 31 -3.71 2.89 3.71
CA LEU A 31 -3.17 1.60 4.13
C LEU A 31 -1.99 1.71 5.11
N SER A 32 -1.23 2.81 5.08
CA SER A 32 -0.12 3.01 6.01
C SER A 32 -0.55 3.14 7.48
N PHE A 33 -1.83 3.42 7.75
CA PHE A 33 -2.40 3.43 9.09
C PHE A 33 -2.87 2.04 9.56
N GLU A 34 -3.09 1.10 8.64
CA GLU A 34 -3.63 -0.23 8.96
C GLU A 34 -2.77 -1.02 9.96
N PRO A 35 -1.42 -1.09 9.84
CA PRO A 35 -0.60 -1.81 10.81
C PRO A 35 -0.72 -1.24 12.23
N MET A 36 -0.74 0.09 12.36
CA MET A 36 -0.93 0.74 13.68
C MET A 36 -2.31 0.43 14.27
N ALA A 37 -3.36 0.45 13.41
CA ALA A 37 -4.70 0.09 13.84
C ALA A 37 -4.79 -1.38 14.28
N GLN A 38 -4.12 -2.30 13.56
CA GLN A 38 -4.08 -3.72 13.92
C GLN A 38 -3.35 -3.96 15.25
N VAL A 39 -2.20 -3.32 15.47
CA VAL A 39 -1.46 -3.42 16.75
C VAL A 39 -2.28 -2.85 17.90
N ALA A 40 -2.89 -1.66 17.72
CA ALA A 40 -3.72 -1.03 18.72
C ALA A 40 -5.02 -1.82 19.04
N ALA A 41 -5.46 -2.68 18.13
CA ALA A 41 -6.63 -3.52 18.29
C ALA A 41 -6.39 -4.73 19.19
N VAL A 42 -5.15 -5.14 19.39
CA VAL A 42 -4.82 -6.32 20.21
C VAL A 42 -5.13 -6.04 21.66
N LYS A 43 -6.08 -6.80 22.20
CA LYS A 43 -6.41 -6.82 23.63
C LYS A 43 -6.12 -8.21 24.15
N PRO A 44 -5.13 -8.39 25.02
CA PRO A 44 -4.74 -9.73 25.48
C PRO A 44 -5.91 -10.51 26.08
N GLN A 45 -5.97 -11.80 25.73
CA GLN A 45 -6.94 -12.77 26.28
C GLN A 45 -8.43 -12.42 26.11
N CYS A 46 -8.77 -11.61 25.10
CA CYS A 46 -10.17 -11.23 24.83
C CYS A 46 -10.88 -12.19 23.84
N VAL A 47 -10.17 -13.16 23.26
CA VAL A 47 -10.73 -14.14 22.29
C VAL A 47 -10.54 -15.56 22.81
N ASP A 48 -11.66 -16.21 23.17
CA ASP A 48 -11.66 -17.60 23.62
C ASP A 48 -11.54 -18.58 22.44
N PRO A 49 -10.50 -19.44 22.40
CA PRO A 49 -10.32 -20.44 21.35
C PRO A 49 -11.50 -21.42 21.22
N ALA A 50 -12.08 -21.85 22.33
CA ALA A 50 -13.20 -22.79 22.31
C ALA A 50 -14.43 -22.15 21.64
N ARG A 51 -14.66 -20.86 21.90
CA ARG A 51 -15.74 -20.11 21.29
C ARG A 51 -15.52 -19.94 19.77
N VAL A 52 -14.31 -19.58 19.32
CA VAL A 52 -13.98 -19.48 17.90
C VAL A 52 -14.21 -20.81 17.18
N ILE A 53 -13.76 -21.94 17.77
CA ILE A 53 -13.97 -23.28 17.19
C ILE A 53 -15.47 -23.61 17.10
N ALA A 54 -16.26 -23.28 18.13
CA ALA A 54 -17.70 -23.49 18.11
C ALA A 54 -18.39 -22.70 16.99
N LEU A 55 -18.00 -21.42 16.81
CA LEU A 55 -18.51 -20.57 15.75
C LEU A 55 -18.14 -21.09 14.35
N ILE A 56 -16.90 -21.57 14.16
CA ILE A 56 -16.51 -22.18 12.87
C ILE A 56 -17.43 -23.36 12.56
N LYS A 57 -17.63 -24.28 13.53
CA LYS A 57 -18.51 -25.46 13.33
C LYS A 57 -19.96 -25.06 13.08
N GLN A 58 -20.46 -24.01 13.71
CA GLN A 58 -21.82 -23.51 13.53
C GLN A 58 -22.05 -22.88 12.15
N HIS A 59 -21.10 -22.04 11.69
CA HIS A 59 -21.27 -21.24 10.46
C HIS A 59 -20.63 -21.87 9.23
N ASP A 60 -19.78 -22.88 9.39
CA ASP A 60 -19.14 -23.65 8.31
C ASP A 60 -19.13 -25.15 8.62
N PRO A 61 -20.31 -25.77 8.77
CA PRO A 61 -20.43 -27.21 9.11
C PRO A 61 -19.81 -28.11 8.02
N ASP A 62 -19.78 -27.66 6.78
CA ASP A 62 -19.22 -28.41 5.65
C ASP A 62 -17.70 -28.22 5.48
N GLY A 63 -17.05 -27.37 6.27
CA GLY A 63 -15.61 -27.09 6.16
C GLY A 63 -15.20 -26.44 4.83
N LYS A 64 -16.04 -25.58 4.26
CA LYS A 64 -15.79 -24.88 2.98
C LYS A 64 -14.96 -23.62 3.14
N ALA A 65 -14.89 -23.05 4.33
CA ALA A 65 -14.11 -21.85 4.61
C ALA A 65 -12.63 -22.11 4.34
N ARG A 66 -12.02 -21.19 3.59
CA ARG A 66 -10.59 -21.24 3.24
C ARG A 66 -9.71 -20.68 4.34
N GLY A 67 -10.28 -19.98 5.29
CA GLY A 67 -9.60 -19.34 6.39
C GLY A 67 -10.54 -18.49 7.23
N LEU A 68 -9.97 -17.89 8.25
CA LEU A 68 -10.64 -16.92 9.11
C LEU A 68 -9.76 -15.68 9.31
N SER A 69 -10.38 -14.56 9.65
CA SER A 69 -9.71 -13.40 10.24
C SER A 69 -10.44 -12.99 11.51
N ILE A 70 -9.66 -12.55 12.49
CA ILE A 70 -10.15 -12.11 13.80
C ILE A 70 -9.85 -10.60 13.90
N ASP A 71 -10.89 -9.83 14.23
CA ASP A 71 -10.74 -8.44 14.67
C ASP A 71 -11.03 -8.40 16.17
N ALA A 72 -9.96 -8.39 16.95
CA ALA A 72 -10.07 -8.39 18.41
C ALA A 72 -10.66 -7.08 18.97
N SER A 73 -10.57 -5.96 18.25
CA SER A 73 -11.11 -4.67 18.69
C SER A 73 -12.63 -4.63 18.64
N THR A 74 -13.22 -5.22 17.63
CA THR A 74 -14.66 -5.29 17.39
C THR A 74 -15.28 -6.61 17.82
N GLN A 75 -14.47 -7.57 18.25
CA GLN A 75 -14.87 -8.95 18.56
C GLN A 75 -15.56 -9.66 17.37
N HIS A 76 -15.07 -9.40 16.15
CA HIS A 76 -15.61 -10.00 14.94
C HIS A 76 -14.73 -11.13 14.40
N LEU A 77 -15.37 -12.19 13.97
CA LEU A 77 -14.80 -13.32 13.23
C LEU A 77 -15.33 -13.29 11.81
N THR A 78 -14.45 -13.25 10.81
CA THR A 78 -14.84 -13.39 9.40
C THR A 78 -14.37 -14.75 8.87
N LEU A 79 -15.27 -15.57 8.32
CA LEU A 79 -14.94 -16.81 7.63
C LEU A 79 -14.77 -16.54 6.12
N GLN A 80 -13.59 -16.84 5.59
CA GLN A 80 -13.24 -16.53 4.20
C GLN A 80 -13.76 -17.61 3.24
N GLY A 81 -14.54 -17.20 2.24
CA GLY A 81 -15.09 -18.11 1.23
C GLY A 81 -16.49 -18.63 1.54
N THR A 82 -17.06 -18.27 2.67
CA THR A 82 -18.44 -18.58 3.06
C THR A 82 -19.28 -17.30 2.98
N PRO A 83 -20.37 -17.25 2.20
CA PRO A 83 -21.21 -16.07 2.10
C PRO A 83 -21.79 -15.67 3.46
N GLY A 84 -21.74 -14.38 3.79
CA GLY A 84 -22.37 -13.81 4.99
C GLY A 84 -21.74 -14.21 6.33
N ALA A 85 -20.52 -14.74 6.32
CA ALA A 85 -19.89 -15.31 7.50
C ALA A 85 -19.02 -14.28 8.26
N GLU A 86 -19.57 -13.12 8.56
CA GLU A 86 -19.03 -12.23 9.60
C GLU A 86 -19.93 -12.31 10.82
N VAL A 87 -19.34 -12.70 11.94
CA VAL A 87 -20.08 -12.97 13.17
C VAL A 87 -19.42 -12.29 14.36
N ASP A 88 -20.22 -11.83 15.29
CA ASP A 88 -19.75 -11.37 16.59
C ASP A 88 -19.32 -12.58 17.42
N ILE A 89 -18.08 -12.57 17.93
CA ILE A 89 -17.49 -13.71 18.67
C ILE A 89 -18.27 -13.96 19.95
N THR A 90 -18.74 -12.91 20.63
CA THR A 90 -19.42 -13.01 21.93
C THR A 90 -20.82 -13.60 21.76
N THR A 91 -21.62 -13.03 20.89
CA THR A 91 -23.03 -13.40 20.71
C THR A 91 -23.22 -14.54 19.71
N GLY A 92 -22.33 -14.67 18.72
CA GLY A 92 -22.47 -15.61 17.58
C GLY A 92 -23.46 -15.11 16.52
N ALA A 93 -23.97 -13.88 16.64
CA ALA A 93 -24.88 -13.29 15.68
C ALA A 93 -24.11 -12.85 14.41
N ALA A 94 -24.77 -12.96 13.26
CA ALA A 94 -24.25 -12.37 12.03
C ALA A 94 -24.22 -10.84 12.16
N VAL A 95 -23.13 -10.24 11.74
CA VAL A 95 -22.91 -8.78 11.82
C VAL A 95 -22.42 -8.24 10.49
N GLU A 96 -22.63 -6.93 10.28
CA GLU A 96 -22.04 -6.25 9.13
C GLU A 96 -20.57 -5.93 9.39
N LYS A 97 -19.81 -5.90 8.31
CA LYS A 97 -18.39 -5.58 8.37
C LYS A 97 -18.18 -4.15 8.89
N PRO A 98 -17.28 -3.96 9.88
CA PRO A 98 -16.97 -2.63 10.39
C PRO A 98 -16.57 -1.66 9.27
N ALA A 99 -17.04 -0.42 9.37
CA ALA A 99 -16.78 0.60 8.33
C ALA A 99 -15.28 0.78 8.06
N MET A 100 -14.45 0.79 9.12
CA MET A 100 -13.00 0.95 8.99
C MET A 100 -12.37 -0.24 8.24
N ALA A 101 -12.75 -1.48 8.55
CA ALA A 101 -12.29 -2.67 7.85
C ALA A 101 -12.69 -2.63 6.36
N SER A 102 -13.88 -2.10 6.07
CA SER A 102 -14.36 -1.90 4.71
C SER A 102 -13.54 -0.86 3.95
N VAL A 103 -13.13 0.24 4.61
CA VAL A 103 -12.24 1.27 4.03
C VAL A 103 -10.87 0.69 3.71
N PHE A 104 -10.24 -0.06 4.63
CA PHE A 104 -8.95 -0.70 4.36
C PHE A 104 -9.04 -1.74 3.23
N LEU A 105 -10.10 -2.54 3.19
CA LEU A 105 -10.31 -3.50 2.12
C LEU A 105 -10.48 -2.82 0.76
N TRP A 106 -11.28 -1.75 0.70
CA TRP A 106 -11.46 -0.96 -0.52
C TRP A 106 -10.13 -0.32 -0.95
N ALA A 107 -9.41 0.32 -0.02
CA ALA A 107 -8.13 0.94 -0.29
C ALA A 107 -7.11 -0.09 -0.82
N ARG A 108 -7.05 -1.29 -0.21
CA ARG A 108 -6.16 -2.38 -0.63
C ARG A 108 -6.48 -2.85 -2.04
N ARG A 109 -7.75 -3.16 -2.34
CA ARG A 109 -8.16 -3.58 -3.69
C ARG A 109 -7.86 -2.53 -4.74
N THR A 110 -8.11 -1.27 -4.42
CA THR A 110 -7.84 -0.15 -5.33
C THR A 110 -6.35 0.09 -5.51
N HIS A 111 -5.54 -0.08 -4.46
CA HIS A 111 -4.08 0.06 -4.49
C HIS A 111 -3.43 -1.05 -5.32
N GLU A 112 -3.83 -2.29 -5.09
CA GLU A 112 -3.24 -3.48 -5.75
C GLU A 112 -3.70 -3.63 -7.20
N HIS A 113 -4.94 -3.27 -7.52
CA HIS A 113 -5.54 -3.54 -8.83
C HIS A 113 -6.02 -2.28 -9.57
N LEU A 114 -5.58 -1.13 -9.18
CA LEU A 114 -5.87 0.20 -9.75
C LEU A 114 -7.07 0.22 -10.70
N ILE A 115 -8.28 0.43 -10.12
CA ILE A 115 -9.57 0.47 -10.85
C ILE A 115 -9.88 -0.85 -11.61
N GLY A 116 -9.23 -1.96 -11.24
CA GLY A 116 -9.43 -3.26 -11.90
C GLY A 116 -8.80 -3.41 -13.29
N ILE A 117 -7.92 -2.48 -13.69
CA ILE A 117 -7.22 -2.55 -14.98
C ILE A 117 -5.92 -3.34 -14.79
N PRO A 118 -5.80 -4.54 -15.41
CA PRO A 118 -4.59 -5.36 -15.28
C PRO A 118 -3.32 -4.61 -15.75
N GLY A 119 -2.26 -4.70 -14.95
CA GLY A 119 -0.96 -4.11 -15.27
C GLY A 119 -0.86 -2.59 -15.10
N LEU A 120 -1.96 -1.87 -14.84
CA LEU A 120 -1.91 -0.41 -14.67
C LEU A 120 -1.12 -0.03 -13.42
N THR A 121 -1.22 -0.81 -12.34
CA THR A 121 -0.42 -0.63 -11.11
C THR A 121 1.06 -0.79 -11.42
N LEU A 122 1.44 -1.85 -12.12
CA LEU A 122 2.83 -2.11 -12.53
C LEU A 122 3.40 -0.96 -13.36
N ILE A 123 2.70 -0.55 -14.42
CA ILE A 123 3.16 0.54 -15.32
C ILE A 123 3.26 1.86 -14.55
N SER A 124 2.31 2.15 -13.66
CA SER A 124 2.33 3.37 -12.82
C SER A 124 3.50 3.35 -11.82
N THR A 125 3.81 2.20 -11.23
CA THR A 125 4.95 2.03 -10.33
C THR A 125 6.27 2.21 -11.08
N ILE A 126 6.40 1.64 -12.30
CA ILE A 126 7.56 1.87 -13.18
C ILE A 126 7.69 3.35 -13.53
N ALA A 127 6.59 4.03 -13.86
CA ALA A 127 6.58 5.46 -14.13
C ALA A 127 7.06 6.26 -12.91
N MET A 128 6.61 5.92 -11.69
CA MET A 128 7.02 6.57 -10.45
C MET A 128 8.53 6.40 -10.20
N VAL A 129 9.07 5.18 -10.32
CA VAL A 129 10.51 4.91 -10.21
C VAL A 129 11.28 5.72 -11.28
N SER A 130 10.79 5.76 -12.50
CA SER A 130 11.41 6.53 -13.60
C SER A 130 11.46 8.03 -13.32
N ILE A 131 10.36 8.61 -12.79
CA ILE A 131 10.28 10.02 -12.38
C ILE A 131 11.34 10.31 -11.31
N MET A 132 11.53 9.43 -10.34
CA MET A 132 12.53 9.59 -9.27
C MET A 132 13.95 9.50 -9.81
N ILE A 133 14.25 8.52 -10.65
CA ILE A 133 15.57 8.36 -11.30
C ILE A 133 15.90 9.62 -12.13
N ILE A 134 14.96 10.10 -12.94
CA ILE A 134 15.14 11.35 -13.71
C ILE A 134 15.37 12.53 -12.77
N GLY A 135 14.65 12.59 -11.63
CA GLY A 135 14.84 13.59 -10.58
C GLY A 135 16.28 13.60 -10.04
N ILE A 136 16.82 12.42 -9.74
CA ILE A 136 18.21 12.24 -9.28
C ILE A 136 19.22 12.70 -10.36
N LEU A 137 19.01 12.28 -11.61
CA LEU A 137 19.88 12.63 -12.73
C LEU A 137 19.90 14.13 -13.05
N MET A 138 18.88 14.89 -12.65
CA MET A 138 18.89 16.34 -12.75
C MET A 138 19.84 17.02 -11.76
N GLY A 139 20.35 16.28 -10.76
CA GLY A 139 21.36 16.70 -9.80
C GLY A 139 20.81 17.52 -8.63
N LEU A 140 21.70 17.85 -7.70
CA LEU A 140 21.39 18.58 -6.47
C LEU A 140 20.73 19.93 -6.77
N PRO A 141 19.63 20.28 -6.11
CA PRO A 141 18.95 21.54 -6.33
C PRO A 141 19.61 22.69 -5.58
N ARG A 142 19.55 23.88 -6.17
CA ARG A 142 19.68 25.12 -5.39
C ARG A 142 18.35 25.38 -4.70
N LEU A 143 18.34 25.30 -3.37
CA LEU A 143 17.14 25.55 -2.58
C LEU A 143 16.80 27.04 -2.58
N ARG A 144 15.57 27.36 -2.89
CA ARG A 144 15.00 28.72 -2.85
C ARG A 144 13.65 28.64 -2.17
N ASN A 145 13.23 29.70 -1.50
CA ASN A 145 11.89 29.78 -0.90
C ASN A 145 10.82 30.04 -1.99
N THR A 146 10.58 29.02 -2.79
CA THR A 146 9.58 28.96 -3.85
C THR A 146 8.95 27.58 -3.88
N LEU A 147 7.74 27.42 -4.45
CA LEU A 147 7.09 26.13 -4.58
C LEU A 147 8.00 25.09 -5.26
N SER A 148 8.74 25.49 -6.30
CA SER A 148 9.73 24.62 -6.96
C SER A 148 10.94 24.31 -6.07
N GLY A 149 11.32 25.20 -5.18
CA GLY A 149 12.38 24.95 -4.19
C GLY A 149 11.94 23.95 -3.14
N TRP A 150 10.73 24.11 -2.62
CA TRP A 150 10.14 23.17 -1.67
C TRP A 150 9.95 21.76 -2.28
N HIS A 151 9.40 21.66 -3.49
CA HIS A 151 9.28 20.38 -4.20
C HIS A 151 10.62 19.64 -4.30
N LYS A 152 11.67 20.36 -4.73
CA LYS A 152 13.00 19.77 -4.85
C LYS A 152 13.63 19.44 -3.50
N GLY A 153 13.46 20.33 -2.51
CA GLY A 153 13.96 20.13 -1.16
C GLY A 153 13.34 18.90 -0.50
N THR A 154 12.02 18.79 -0.55
CA THR A 154 11.30 17.60 -0.05
C THR A 154 11.79 16.35 -0.76
N ALA A 155 11.88 16.36 -2.11
CA ALA A 155 12.32 15.19 -2.86
C ALA A 155 13.73 14.73 -2.44
N TRP A 156 14.69 15.63 -2.27
CA TRP A 156 16.05 15.29 -1.90
C TRP A 156 16.20 14.90 -0.42
N PHE A 157 15.49 15.59 0.47
CA PHE A 157 15.54 15.28 1.90
C PHE A 157 14.93 13.91 2.22
N THR A 158 13.85 13.55 1.53
CA THR A 158 13.16 12.27 1.77
C THR A 158 13.56 11.16 0.77
N LEU A 159 14.52 11.43 -0.12
CA LEU A 159 14.86 10.54 -1.24
C LEU A 159 15.05 9.06 -0.88
N PRO A 160 15.84 8.68 0.13
CA PRO A 160 16.02 7.26 0.47
C PRO A 160 14.69 6.58 0.84
N LEU A 161 13.85 7.30 1.58
CA LEU A 161 12.57 6.78 2.07
C LEU A 161 11.54 6.71 0.95
N ILE A 162 11.36 7.79 0.16
CA ILE A 162 10.37 7.80 -0.92
C ILE A 162 10.72 6.84 -2.06
N LEU A 163 12.01 6.50 -2.25
CA LEU A 163 12.43 5.53 -3.24
C LEU A 163 12.15 4.10 -2.79
N LEU A 164 12.22 3.85 -1.46
CA LEU A 164 11.97 2.54 -0.88
C LEU A 164 10.56 2.01 -1.22
N SER A 165 9.53 2.84 -1.06
CA SER A 165 8.14 2.43 -1.27
C SER A 165 7.87 1.93 -2.71
N PRO A 166 8.15 2.67 -3.81
CA PRO A 166 7.90 2.16 -5.16
C PRO A 166 8.83 1.02 -5.57
N LEU A 167 10.07 0.95 -5.05
CA LEU A 167 10.96 -0.18 -5.35
C LEU A 167 10.46 -1.46 -4.70
N THR A 168 10.05 -1.41 -3.45
CA THR A 168 9.47 -2.57 -2.76
C THR A 168 8.11 -2.95 -3.36
N GLY A 169 7.27 -1.97 -3.74
CA GLY A 169 6.05 -2.20 -4.49
C GLY A 169 6.30 -2.89 -5.82
N LEU A 170 7.32 -2.46 -6.57
CA LEU A 170 7.72 -3.12 -7.82
C LEU A 170 8.18 -4.57 -7.58
N CYS A 171 8.93 -4.83 -6.50
CA CYS A 171 9.29 -6.19 -6.14
C CYS A 171 8.06 -7.06 -5.86
N LEU A 172 7.04 -6.53 -5.19
CA LEU A 172 5.79 -7.25 -4.92
C LEU A 172 5.02 -7.56 -6.20
N GLU A 173 4.90 -6.61 -7.11
CA GLU A 173 4.27 -6.79 -8.42
C GLU A 173 4.98 -7.85 -9.29
N LEU A 174 6.31 -7.93 -9.17
CA LEU A 174 7.13 -8.92 -9.88
C LEU A 174 7.24 -10.26 -9.12
N GLY A 175 6.60 -10.41 -7.96
CA GLY A 175 6.65 -11.62 -7.14
C GLY A 175 7.99 -11.87 -6.46
N LEU A 176 8.87 -10.86 -6.35
CA LEU A 176 10.16 -10.97 -5.70
C LEU A 176 9.99 -10.84 -4.18
N THR A 177 10.37 -11.85 -3.44
CA THR A 177 10.18 -11.89 -1.99
C THR A 177 11.48 -11.70 -1.20
N PHE A 178 12.64 -12.01 -1.81
CA PHE A 178 13.93 -12.10 -1.13
C PHE A 178 13.87 -12.92 0.17
N ALA A 179 12.93 -13.86 0.23
CA ALA A 179 12.74 -14.74 1.36
C ALA A 179 13.66 -15.95 1.23
N GLY A 180 14.12 -16.48 2.36
CA GLY A 180 14.78 -17.79 2.40
C GLY A 180 13.85 -18.92 2.00
N SER A 181 14.38 -20.14 1.98
CA SER A 181 13.59 -21.35 1.69
C SER A 181 12.51 -21.53 2.75
N ALA A 182 11.26 -21.69 2.30
CA ALA A 182 10.17 -22.00 3.20
C ALA A 182 10.26 -23.47 3.67
N PRO A 183 9.86 -23.79 4.90
CA PRO A 183 9.78 -25.18 5.37
C PRO A 183 8.87 -26.00 4.45
N PRO A 184 9.07 -27.32 4.35
CA PRO A 184 8.26 -28.17 3.49
C PRO A 184 6.76 -28.06 3.86
N THR A 185 5.90 -28.18 2.87
CA THR A 185 4.45 -28.18 3.10
C THR A 185 4.06 -29.45 3.82
N ALA A 186 3.21 -29.34 4.85
CA ALA A 186 2.71 -30.50 5.57
C ALA A 186 1.98 -31.46 4.61
N ALA A 187 2.26 -32.76 4.73
CA ALA A 187 1.66 -33.79 3.89
C ALA A 187 0.15 -33.92 4.12
N LYS A 188 -0.35 -33.54 5.30
CA LYS A 188 -1.75 -33.67 5.71
C LYS A 188 -2.45 -32.33 5.73
N ARG A 189 -3.62 -32.24 5.14
CA ARG A 189 -4.50 -31.05 5.26
C ARG A 189 -4.97 -30.93 6.71
N ILE A 190 -4.84 -29.73 7.26
CA ILE A 190 -5.30 -29.37 8.60
C ILE A 190 -6.63 -28.65 8.44
N SER A 191 -7.64 -29.06 9.22
CA SER A 191 -8.92 -28.36 9.26
C SER A 191 -8.77 -27.00 9.94
N LEU A 192 -9.69 -26.06 9.65
CA LEU A 192 -9.65 -24.74 10.27
C LEU A 192 -9.81 -24.78 11.80
N PRO A 193 -10.72 -25.60 12.39
CA PRO A 193 -10.78 -25.80 13.84
C PRO A 193 -9.48 -26.35 14.44
N ASP A 194 -8.84 -27.34 13.78
CA ASP A 194 -7.57 -27.88 14.25
C ASP A 194 -6.45 -26.85 14.21
N ALA A 195 -6.42 -26.05 13.14
CA ALA A 195 -5.46 -24.95 13.01
C ALA A 195 -5.62 -23.90 14.14
N VAL A 196 -6.86 -23.54 14.50
CA VAL A 196 -7.13 -22.68 15.66
C VAL A 196 -6.63 -23.32 16.95
N SER A 197 -6.90 -24.62 17.16
CA SER A 197 -6.42 -25.35 18.34
C SER A 197 -4.90 -25.41 18.43
N ILE A 198 -4.19 -25.57 17.29
CA ILE A 198 -2.73 -25.61 17.26
C ILE A 198 -2.17 -24.20 17.57
N VAL A 199 -2.70 -23.16 16.94
CA VAL A 199 -2.25 -21.79 17.17
C VAL A 199 -2.46 -21.36 18.61
N SER A 200 -3.59 -21.69 19.22
CA SER A 200 -3.94 -21.30 20.58
C SER A 200 -3.14 -21.98 21.70
N ARG A 201 -2.30 -22.97 21.37
CA ARG A 201 -1.38 -23.59 22.35
C ARG A 201 -0.27 -22.65 22.78
N ASP A 202 0.25 -21.90 21.81
CA ASP A 202 1.46 -21.08 21.98
C ASP A 202 1.19 -19.58 21.88
N HIS A 203 0.05 -19.19 21.29
CA HIS A 203 -0.29 -17.79 21.02
C HIS A 203 -1.72 -17.44 21.44
N ASP A 204 -1.89 -16.23 21.95
CA ASP A 204 -3.21 -15.65 22.21
C ASP A 204 -3.93 -15.35 20.88
N LEU A 205 -5.14 -15.88 20.72
CA LEU A 205 -5.95 -15.61 19.51
C LEU A 205 -6.31 -14.13 19.34
N SER A 206 -6.24 -13.33 20.38
CA SER A 206 -6.44 -11.88 20.29
C SER A 206 -5.35 -11.18 19.47
N ALA A 207 -4.17 -11.79 19.36
CA ALA A 207 -3.07 -11.31 18.50
C ALA A 207 -3.09 -11.92 17.09
N VAL A 208 -4.00 -12.87 16.83
CA VAL A 208 -4.11 -13.54 15.54
C VAL A 208 -4.92 -12.70 14.57
N ASN A 209 -4.28 -12.20 13.52
CA ASN A 209 -4.93 -11.47 12.45
C ASN A 209 -5.71 -12.40 11.52
N SER A 210 -5.12 -13.54 11.13
CA SER A 210 -5.79 -14.50 10.25
C SER A 210 -5.16 -15.88 10.31
N ILE A 211 -5.99 -16.92 10.10
CA ILE A 211 -5.57 -18.31 9.86
C ILE A 211 -6.24 -18.77 8.57
N GLY A 212 -5.50 -19.36 7.63
CA GLY A 212 -6.12 -19.82 6.39
C GLY A 212 -5.16 -20.48 5.42
N ASN A 213 -5.74 -21.14 4.42
CA ASN A 213 -4.99 -21.85 3.39
C ASN A 213 -4.53 -20.87 2.32
N ARG A 214 -3.22 -20.77 2.12
CA ARG A 214 -2.59 -19.98 1.05
C ARG A 214 -1.56 -20.84 0.32
N GLY A 215 -1.76 -21.02 -0.98
CA GLY A 215 -0.86 -21.83 -1.80
C GLY A 215 -0.75 -23.30 -1.35
N GLY A 216 -1.86 -23.91 -0.86
CA GLY A 216 -1.89 -25.29 -0.39
C GLY A 216 -1.34 -25.49 1.04
N ARG A 217 -0.96 -24.40 1.73
CA ARG A 217 -0.39 -24.45 3.09
C ARG A 217 -1.32 -23.71 4.05
N MET A 218 -1.61 -24.32 5.21
CA MET A 218 -2.27 -23.63 6.31
C MET A 218 -1.27 -22.66 6.95
N MET A 219 -1.66 -21.40 7.07
CA MET A 219 -0.82 -20.32 7.59
C MET A 219 -1.58 -19.54 8.66
N ALA A 220 -0.86 -19.12 9.69
CA ALA A 220 -1.33 -18.15 10.66
C ALA A 220 -0.52 -16.84 10.51
N ARG A 221 -1.20 -15.70 10.64
CA ARG A 221 -0.57 -14.36 10.74
C ARG A 221 -0.85 -13.83 12.12
N ILE A 222 0.19 -13.59 12.88
CA ILE A 222 0.14 -13.27 14.30
C ILE A 222 0.92 -11.97 14.55
N ILE A 223 0.39 -11.09 15.36
CA ILE A 223 1.05 -9.85 15.78
C ILE A 223 1.93 -10.17 16.99
N GLU A 224 3.23 -10.04 16.84
CA GLU A 224 4.23 -10.24 17.88
C GLU A 224 5.24 -9.09 17.85
N ASP A 225 5.49 -8.47 18.99
CA ASP A 225 6.43 -7.35 19.11
C ASP A 225 6.18 -6.26 18.04
N ASP A 226 4.91 -5.90 17.83
CA ASP A 226 4.43 -4.95 16.83
C ASP A 226 4.70 -5.37 15.36
N GLU A 227 5.16 -6.61 15.10
CA GLU A 227 5.35 -7.17 13.76
C GLU A 227 4.26 -8.18 13.44
N LEU A 228 3.71 -8.12 12.23
CA LEU A 228 2.79 -9.13 11.72
C LEU A 228 3.57 -10.30 11.12
N ARG A 229 3.82 -11.33 11.92
CA ARG A 229 4.56 -12.53 11.56
C ARG A 229 3.68 -13.59 10.91
N ALA A 230 4.26 -14.34 9.98
CA ALA A 230 3.62 -15.45 9.31
C ALA A 230 4.21 -16.79 9.75
N TYR A 231 3.34 -17.75 10.06
CA TYR A 231 3.69 -19.09 10.48
C TYR A 231 3.01 -20.12 9.57
N ALA A 232 3.71 -21.19 9.25
CA ALA A 232 3.08 -22.41 8.75
C ALA A 232 2.49 -23.17 9.93
N VAL A 233 1.22 -23.57 9.80
CA VAL A 233 0.54 -24.42 10.78
C VAL A 233 0.68 -25.87 10.33
N THR A 234 1.29 -26.70 11.17
CA THR A 234 1.49 -28.14 10.93
C THR A 234 0.86 -28.96 12.06
N SER A 235 0.74 -30.28 11.90
CA SER A 235 0.29 -31.14 12.98
C SER A 235 1.17 -31.07 14.24
N ASP A 236 2.43 -30.75 14.04
CA ASP A 236 3.46 -30.73 15.08
C ASP A 236 3.57 -29.38 15.79
N GLY A 237 2.87 -28.33 15.26
CA GLY A 237 2.88 -26.99 15.80
C GLY A 237 3.09 -25.90 14.75
N LEU A 238 3.60 -24.77 15.20
CA LEU A 238 3.89 -23.60 14.35
C LEU A 238 5.35 -23.59 13.91
N SER A 239 5.57 -23.26 12.64
CA SER A 239 6.90 -23.05 12.08
C SER A 239 6.96 -21.67 11.44
N ALA A 240 7.86 -20.80 11.90
CA ALA A 240 8.00 -19.46 11.39
C ALA A 240 8.35 -19.49 9.88
N LEU A 241 7.63 -18.72 9.09
CA LEU A 241 7.92 -18.56 7.67
C LEU A 241 8.98 -17.50 7.44
N PRO A 242 9.82 -17.65 6.40
CA PRO A 242 10.79 -16.64 6.04
C PRO A 242 10.08 -15.29 5.74
N ARG A 243 10.71 -14.20 6.19
CA ARG A 243 10.17 -12.86 5.97
C ARG A 243 10.19 -12.50 4.49
N ASN A 244 9.06 -12.01 3.98
CA ASN A 244 9.01 -11.35 2.69
C ASN A 244 9.48 -9.90 2.88
N TRP A 245 10.77 -9.65 2.65
CA TRP A 245 11.39 -8.36 2.90
C TRP A 245 10.76 -7.19 2.14
N PRO A 246 10.47 -7.29 0.83
CA PRO A 246 9.75 -6.24 0.12
C PRO A 246 8.40 -5.90 0.75
N ARG A 247 7.63 -6.91 1.14
CA ARG A 247 6.33 -6.70 1.79
C ARG A 247 6.47 -6.02 3.14
N LEU A 248 7.38 -6.50 3.96
CA LEU A 248 7.63 -5.97 5.30
C LEU A 248 7.98 -4.47 5.26
N LEU A 249 8.88 -4.10 4.33
CA LEU A 249 9.31 -2.72 4.14
C LEU A 249 8.24 -1.85 3.47
N HIS A 250 7.48 -2.41 2.51
CA HIS A 250 6.44 -1.69 1.79
C HIS A 250 5.22 -1.37 2.67
N GLU A 251 4.79 -2.35 3.44
CA GLU A 251 3.63 -2.20 4.35
C GLU A 251 4.02 -1.49 5.65
N GLY A 252 5.30 -1.44 6.02
CA GLY A 252 5.79 -0.84 7.27
C GLY A 252 5.37 -1.61 8.52
N ASN A 253 4.96 -2.88 8.40
CA ASN A 253 4.37 -3.69 9.46
C ASN A 253 5.40 -4.51 10.26
N TRP A 254 6.63 -4.01 10.36
CA TRP A 254 7.72 -4.61 11.14
C TRP A 254 7.92 -3.96 12.50
N SER A 255 7.32 -2.81 12.75
CA SER A 255 7.27 -2.10 14.04
C SER A 255 6.39 -0.85 13.93
N LEU A 256 6.04 -0.25 15.06
CA LEU A 256 5.38 1.06 15.08
C LEU A 256 6.22 2.15 14.39
N ILE A 257 7.55 2.09 14.50
CA ILE A 257 8.46 3.03 13.80
C ILE A 257 8.36 2.82 12.29
N GLY A 258 8.31 1.58 11.83
CA GLY A 258 8.12 1.24 10.41
C GLY A 258 6.82 1.78 9.85
N SER A 259 5.74 1.61 10.59
CA SER A 259 4.42 2.14 10.23
C SER A 259 4.41 3.67 10.17
N ALA A 260 4.99 4.34 11.18
CA ALA A 260 5.12 5.80 11.19
C ALA A 260 5.98 6.32 10.03
N ALA A 261 7.08 5.66 9.72
CA ALA A 261 7.91 5.98 8.56
C ALA A 261 7.12 5.84 7.25
N ASN A 262 6.30 4.81 7.11
CA ASN A 262 5.47 4.60 5.92
C ASN A 262 4.40 5.69 5.75
N VAL A 263 3.79 6.17 6.84
CA VAL A 263 2.89 7.34 6.82
C VAL A 263 3.65 8.58 6.32
N LEU A 264 4.84 8.85 6.84
CA LEU A 264 5.66 9.99 6.40
C LEU A 264 6.06 9.90 4.92
N ILE A 265 6.42 8.71 4.45
CA ILE A 265 6.71 8.44 3.03
C ILE A 265 5.49 8.77 2.17
N SER A 266 4.32 8.28 2.55
CA SER A 266 3.08 8.50 1.80
C SER A 266 2.70 9.98 1.76
N ILE A 267 2.84 10.73 2.87
CA ILE A 267 2.63 12.18 2.93
C ILE A 267 3.63 12.91 2.02
N ALA A 268 4.91 12.52 2.04
CA ALA A 268 5.94 13.13 1.19
C ALA A 268 5.64 12.91 -0.31
N LEU A 269 5.26 11.69 -0.69
CA LEU A 269 4.87 11.36 -2.07
C LEU A 269 3.64 12.16 -2.51
N PHE A 270 2.63 12.28 -1.65
CA PHE A 270 1.44 13.10 -1.90
C PHE A 270 1.81 14.58 -2.10
N ALA A 271 2.63 15.15 -1.20
CA ALA A 271 3.09 16.51 -1.30
C ALA A 271 3.89 16.77 -2.59
N LEU A 272 4.75 15.81 -2.99
CA LEU A 272 5.52 15.89 -4.23
C LEU A 272 4.60 15.85 -5.46
N LEU A 273 3.59 14.99 -5.48
CA LEU A 273 2.64 14.93 -6.58
C LEU A 273 1.87 16.25 -6.71
N ILE A 274 1.28 16.74 -5.62
CA ILE A 274 0.50 17.97 -5.61
C ILE A 274 1.38 19.18 -6.00
N THR A 275 2.55 19.34 -5.40
CA THR A 275 3.45 20.45 -5.73
C THR A 275 3.94 20.38 -7.17
N GLY A 276 4.19 19.20 -7.72
CA GLY A 276 4.55 18.99 -9.12
C GLY A 276 3.46 19.47 -10.07
N VAL A 277 2.22 19.08 -9.83
CA VAL A 277 1.05 19.52 -10.62
C VAL A 277 0.83 21.02 -10.49
N LEU A 278 0.91 21.58 -9.29
CA LEU A 278 0.77 23.04 -9.07
C LEU A 278 1.86 23.85 -9.78
N ILE A 279 3.11 23.41 -9.77
CA ILE A 279 4.20 24.07 -10.50
C ILE A 279 3.89 24.10 -12.00
N TRP A 280 3.40 22.98 -12.54
CA TRP A 280 3.02 22.92 -13.95
C TRP A 280 1.85 23.85 -14.26
N ALA A 281 0.78 23.83 -13.47
CA ALA A 281 -0.38 24.68 -13.65
C ALA A 281 -0.03 26.18 -13.60
N GLN A 282 0.75 26.60 -12.58
CA GLN A 282 1.21 28.00 -12.46
C GLN A 282 2.02 28.46 -13.68
N ARG A 283 2.89 27.60 -14.21
CA ARG A 283 3.69 27.94 -15.40
C ARG A 283 2.83 28.04 -16.67
N ARG A 284 1.76 27.26 -16.77
CA ARG A 284 0.85 27.30 -17.90
C ARG A 284 -0.04 28.53 -17.87
N LEU A 285 -0.57 28.89 -16.70
CA LEU A 285 -1.44 30.04 -16.48
C LEU A 285 -0.69 31.38 -16.60
N ARG A 286 0.59 31.39 -16.20
CA ARG A 286 1.45 32.61 -16.29
C ARG A 286 2.06 32.87 -17.68
N ARG A 287 1.82 32.02 -18.69
CA ARG A 287 2.21 32.33 -20.06
C ARG A 287 1.28 33.41 -20.56
N PRO A 288 1.73 34.69 -20.69
CA PRO A 288 0.91 35.72 -21.30
C PRO A 288 0.58 35.25 -22.71
N ASN A 289 -0.68 35.45 -23.14
CA ASN A 289 -1.01 35.46 -24.54
C ASN A 289 -0.06 36.50 -25.18
N ARG A 290 1.03 36.07 -25.77
CA ARG A 290 1.75 36.89 -26.73
C ARG A 290 0.78 37.06 -27.90
N ALA A 291 -0.14 38.02 -27.74
CA ALA A 291 -0.83 38.59 -28.86
C ALA A 291 0.27 38.88 -29.88
N ARG A 292 0.13 38.29 -31.04
CA ARG A 292 0.94 38.52 -32.20
C ARG A 292 0.85 40.03 -32.45
N THR A 293 1.77 40.84 -31.91
CA THR A 293 2.02 42.20 -32.40
C THR A 293 2.55 41.97 -33.81
N VAL A 294 1.65 42.03 -34.77
CA VAL A 294 1.99 42.17 -36.17
C VAL A 294 2.75 43.51 -36.24
N PRO A 295 4.04 43.52 -36.64
CA PRO A 295 4.74 44.77 -36.83
C PRO A 295 3.95 45.58 -37.85
N ALA A 296 3.53 46.79 -37.48
CA ALA A 296 2.91 47.71 -38.40
C ALA A 296 3.88 47.91 -39.59
N LYS A 297 3.42 47.63 -40.80
CA LYS A 297 4.16 47.89 -42.03
C LYS A 297 4.51 49.39 -42.04
N PRO A 298 5.79 49.77 -42.27
CA PRO A 298 6.12 51.17 -42.38
C PRO A 298 5.32 51.79 -43.55
N VAL A 299 4.57 52.83 -43.25
CA VAL A 299 3.90 53.65 -44.29
C VAL A 299 5.00 54.33 -45.06
N VAL A 300 5.24 53.94 -46.30
CA VAL A 300 6.09 54.61 -47.22
C VAL A 300 5.38 55.89 -47.62
N ALA A 301 5.87 57.09 -47.12
CA ALA A 301 5.41 58.38 -47.53
C ALA A 301 5.81 58.55 -49.01
N SER A 302 4.80 58.53 -49.89
CA SER A 302 5.01 58.90 -51.30
C SER A 302 5.38 60.41 -51.37
N SER A 303 6.62 60.72 -51.72
CA SER A 303 7.04 62.06 -52.10
C SER A 303 6.33 62.43 -53.40
N MET A 304 5.50 63.48 -53.37
CA MET A 304 5.00 64.11 -54.58
C MET A 304 6.14 64.87 -55.27
N PRO A 305 6.28 64.75 -56.58
CA PRO A 305 7.16 65.60 -57.33
C PRO A 305 6.49 66.98 -57.58
N SER A 306 7.24 68.04 -57.39
CA SER A 306 6.95 69.44 -57.76
C SER A 306 7.01 69.67 -59.27
#